data_1b1790692ab3105c8f2e51302963ae88
#
_entry.id   1b1790692ab3105c8f2e51302963ae88
#
_cell.length_a   1.000
_cell.length_b   1.000
_cell.length_c   1.000
_cell.angle_alpha   90.00
_cell.angle_beta   90.00
_cell.angle_gamma   90.00
#
_symmetry.space_group_name_H-M   'P 1'
#
loop_
_entity.id
_entity.type
_entity.pdbx_description
1 polymer ?
#
loop_
_entity_poly.entity_id
_entity_poly.type
_entity_poly.pdbx_seq_one_letter_code
_entity_poly.pdbx_strand_id
1 'polypeptide(L)'
;MIYGMMLQTSINIIRMKGQKMDGSIQVYYGNGRGKTTAALGLGIRAAGVGKQVIMVQFLKKKHSDTLDFLKKLEPELQIFRFEKAACGYSDLSPKEKQEQMLNIKNALGYSRKVLDTGQCDLLILDEIFGLVDYNIITIEELMDLIAVKKDSMDLILTGRNLPEEVREIADCV
;
A
#
# COMPACT_ATOMS: atom_id res chain seq x y z
N MET A 1 -16.21 10.48 46.17
CA MET A 1 -14.95 10.08 45.53
C MET A 1 -15.14 9.26 44.24
N ILE A 2 -16.21 8.48 44.08
CA ILE A 2 -16.48 7.62 42.90
C ILE A 2 -16.93 8.45 41.66
N TYR A 3 -17.67 9.57 41.83
CA TYR A 3 -18.16 10.41 40.74
C TYR A 3 -17.04 11.15 39.99
N GLY A 4 -15.95 11.52 40.67
CA GLY A 4 -14.79 12.18 40.05
C GLY A 4 -13.96 11.24 39.13
N MET A 5 -13.84 9.96 39.50
CA MET A 5 -13.14 8.95 38.70
C MET A 5 -13.90 8.60 37.41
N MET A 6 -15.24 8.53 37.42
CA MET A 6 -16.04 8.27 36.21
C MET A 6 -15.98 9.42 35.21
N LEU A 7 -16.01 10.68 35.68
CA LEU A 7 -15.84 11.85 34.80
C LEU A 7 -14.46 11.91 34.16
N GLN A 8 -13.40 11.59 34.92
CA GLN A 8 -12.03 11.56 34.39
C GLN A 8 -11.86 10.46 33.34
N THR A 9 -12.45 9.29 33.53
CA THR A 9 -12.43 8.18 32.57
C THR A 9 -13.18 8.53 31.30
N SER A 10 -14.34 9.19 31.41
CA SER A 10 -15.15 9.65 30.27
C SER A 10 -14.44 10.76 29.48
N ILE A 11 -13.75 11.69 30.15
CA ILE A 11 -12.95 12.74 29.52
C ILE A 11 -11.73 12.14 28.79
N ASN A 12 -11.07 11.12 29.36
CA ASN A 12 -9.97 10.42 28.72
C ASN A 12 -10.43 9.61 27.50
N ILE A 13 -11.59 8.98 27.54
CA ILE A 13 -12.17 8.28 26.37
C ILE A 13 -12.56 9.26 25.27
N ILE A 14 -13.09 10.43 25.61
CA ILE A 14 -13.43 11.49 24.65
C ILE A 14 -12.15 12.12 24.06
N ARG A 15 -11.11 12.29 24.88
CA ARG A 15 -9.79 12.78 24.42
C ARG A 15 -9.09 11.79 23.47
N MET A 16 -9.21 10.48 23.71
CA MET A 16 -8.69 9.45 22.81
C MET A 16 -9.47 9.37 21.46
N LYS A 17 -10.75 9.76 21.43
CA LYS A 17 -11.53 9.84 20.17
C LYS A 17 -11.21 11.07 19.31
N GLY A 18 -10.48 12.04 19.83
CA GLY A 18 -10.10 13.28 19.15
C GLY A 18 -8.64 13.35 18.67
N GLN A 19 -7.79 12.41 19.05
CA GLN A 19 -6.47 12.29 18.46
C GLN A 19 -6.62 11.64 17.08
N LYS A 20 -6.54 12.46 16.02
CA LYS A 20 -6.31 12.00 14.67
C LYS A 20 -4.97 11.24 14.73
N MET A 21 -5.01 9.91 14.72
CA MET A 21 -3.80 9.11 14.67
C MET A 21 -3.17 9.39 13.31
N ASP A 22 -1.94 9.87 13.32
CA ASP A 22 -1.17 9.99 12.09
C ASP A 22 -1.03 8.61 11.48
N GLY A 23 -1.24 8.52 10.17
CA GLY A 23 -1.14 7.27 9.46
C GLY A 23 0.31 6.82 9.36
N SER A 24 0.53 5.52 9.50
CA SER A 24 1.84 4.88 9.53
C SER A 24 2.33 4.45 8.15
N ILE A 25 3.67 4.36 8.00
CA ILE A 25 4.34 3.71 6.86
C ILE A 25 4.90 2.37 7.35
N GLN A 26 4.38 1.26 6.81
CA GLN A 26 4.82 -0.09 7.14
C GLN A 26 5.45 -0.76 5.94
N VAL A 27 6.52 -1.50 6.16
CA VAL A 27 7.30 -2.15 5.11
C VAL A 27 7.39 -3.65 5.33
N TYR A 28 7.13 -4.43 4.27
CA TYR A 28 7.33 -5.88 4.23
C TYR A 28 8.30 -6.21 3.12
N TYR A 29 9.51 -6.65 3.43
CA TYR A 29 10.56 -6.89 2.45
C TYR A 29 11.28 -8.24 2.64
N GLY A 30 12.11 -8.60 1.66
CA GLY A 30 12.93 -9.80 1.69
C GLY A 30 12.60 -10.80 0.57
N ASN A 31 13.45 -11.82 0.41
CA ASN A 31 13.34 -12.82 -0.66
C ASN A 31 12.30 -13.92 -0.39
N GLY A 32 11.78 -14.01 0.84
CA GLY A 32 10.79 -15.00 1.25
C GLY A 32 9.41 -14.79 0.63
N ARG A 33 8.57 -15.81 0.74
CA ARG A 33 7.14 -15.71 0.40
C ARG A 33 6.35 -15.09 1.57
N GLY A 34 5.18 -14.53 1.28
CA GLY A 34 4.25 -14.08 2.31
C GLY A 34 4.08 -12.56 2.44
N LYS A 35 4.96 -11.73 1.85
CA LYS A 35 4.84 -10.26 1.89
C LYS A 35 3.46 -9.76 1.42
N THR A 36 3.08 -10.14 0.19
CA THR A 36 1.75 -9.82 -0.36
C THR A 36 0.63 -10.35 0.52
N THR A 37 0.77 -11.57 1.08
CA THR A 37 -0.23 -12.17 1.96
C THR A 37 -0.35 -11.41 3.28
N ALA A 38 0.76 -10.99 3.87
CA ALA A 38 0.76 -10.19 5.09
C ALA A 38 0.09 -8.83 4.85
N ALA A 39 0.51 -8.11 3.79
CA ALA A 39 -0.07 -6.83 3.41
C ALA A 39 -1.58 -6.95 3.13
N LEU A 40 -1.99 -7.97 2.37
CA LEU A 40 -3.40 -8.24 2.08
C LEU A 40 -4.19 -8.58 3.35
N GLY A 41 -3.63 -9.39 4.26
CA GLY A 41 -4.25 -9.73 5.54
C GLY A 41 -4.54 -8.49 6.39
N LEU A 42 -3.60 -7.52 6.42
CA LEU A 42 -3.82 -6.23 7.07
C LEU A 42 -4.90 -5.41 6.37
N GLY A 43 -4.92 -5.42 5.03
CA GLY A 43 -5.97 -4.78 4.23
C GLY A 43 -7.36 -5.34 4.55
N ILE A 44 -7.51 -6.66 4.57
CA ILE A 44 -8.77 -7.34 4.94
C ILE A 44 -9.19 -6.97 6.37
N ARG A 45 -8.24 -6.96 7.32
CA ARG A 45 -8.52 -6.57 8.70
C ARG A 45 -8.97 -5.11 8.80
N ALA A 46 -8.34 -4.20 8.05
CA ALA A 46 -8.71 -2.79 8.01
C ALA A 46 -10.12 -2.60 7.41
N ALA A 47 -10.42 -3.26 6.28
CA ALA A 47 -11.74 -3.28 5.67
C ALA A 47 -12.82 -3.83 6.63
N GLY A 48 -12.51 -4.89 7.39
CA GLY A 48 -13.40 -5.50 8.37
C GLY A 48 -13.81 -4.57 9.54
N VAL A 49 -13.08 -3.47 9.76
CA VAL A 49 -13.43 -2.43 10.75
C VAL A 49 -13.94 -1.14 10.07
N GLY A 50 -14.32 -1.21 8.79
CA GLY A 50 -14.94 -0.13 8.05
C GLY A 50 -13.98 0.87 7.40
N LYS A 51 -12.66 0.58 7.35
CA LYS A 51 -11.70 1.40 6.62
C LYS A 51 -11.79 1.13 5.12
N GLN A 52 -11.60 2.18 4.32
CA GLN A 52 -11.46 2.06 2.87
C GLN A 52 -10.02 1.70 2.53
N VAL A 53 -9.85 0.60 1.81
CA VAL A 53 -8.53 0.04 1.47
C VAL A 53 -8.37 -0.04 -0.05
N ILE A 54 -7.25 0.49 -0.53
CA ILE A 54 -6.83 0.34 -1.93
C ILE A 54 -5.50 -0.42 -1.96
N MET A 55 -5.42 -1.45 -2.80
CA MET A 55 -4.18 -2.17 -3.07
C MET A 55 -3.82 -2.05 -4.54
N VAL A 56 -2.63 -1.54 -4.84
CA VAL A 56 -2.06 -1.49 -6.19
C VAL A 56 -0.93 -2.52 -6.24
N GLN A 57 -1.04 -3.48 -7.16
CA GLN A 57 -0.06 -4.55 -7.33
C GLN A 57 0.78 -4.31 -8.58
N PHE A 58 2.11 -4.21 -8.39
CA PHE A 58 3.09 -4.06 -9.45
C PHE A 58 3.74 -5.40 -9.80
N LEU A 59 4.24 -5.54 -11.03
CA LEU A 59 5.03 -6.68 -11.52
C LEU A 59 4.35 -8.06 -11.36
N LYS A 60 3.03 -8.08 -11.30
CA LYS A 60 2.23 -9.31 -11.14
C LYS A 60 1.71 -9.81 -12.48
N LYS A 61 1.69 -11.12 -12.66
CA LYS A 61 1.08 -11.78 -13.83
C LYS A 61 -0.43 -11.52 -13.89
N LYS A 62 -0.97 -11.49 -15.11
CA LYS A 62 -2.37 -11.17 -15.40
C LYS A 62 -3.39 -12.03 -14.64
N HIS A 63 -3.12 -13.32 -14.43
CA HIS A 63 -4.08 -14.26 -13.85
C HIS A 63 -3.71 -14.66 -12.43
N SER A 64 -4.70 -14.54 -11.53
CA SER A 64 -4.70 -15.17 -10.22
C SER A 64 -6.17 -15.32 -9.79
N ASP A 65 -6.63 -16.56 -9.66
CA ASP A 65 -7.99 -16.91 -9.21
C ASP A 65 -8.33 -16.29 -7.85
N THR A 66 -7.31 -15.99 -7.06
CA THR A 66 -7.43 -15.29 -5.78
C THR A 66 -8.07 -13.92 -5.90
N LEU A 67 -7.84 -13.18 -7.01
CA LEU A 67 -8.42 -11.85 -7.20
C LEU A 67 -9.93 -11.88 -7.35
N ASP A 68 -10.49 -12.87 -8.02
CA ASP A 68 -11.93 -12.95 -8.22
C ASP A 68 -12.68 -13.21 -6.91
N PHE A 69 -12.04 -13.91 -5.97
CA PHE A 69 -12.59 -14.03 -4.62
C PHE A 69 -12.53 -12.69 -3.86
N LEU A 70 -11.42 -11.95 -3.99
CA LEU A 70 -11.21 -10.70 -3.27
C LEU A 70 -12.11 -9.56 -3.77
N LYS A 71 -12.62 -9.61 -5.00
CA LYS A 71 -13.65 -8.70 -5.51
C LYS A 71 -14.94 -8.70 -4.66
N LYS A 72 -15.20 -9.78 -3.93
CA LYS A 72 -16.34 -9.83 -2.99
C LYS A 72 -16.20 -8.92 -1.78
N LEU A 73 -15.02 -8.35 -1.57
CA LEU A 73 -14.71 -7.40 -0.50
C LEU A 73 -14.85 -5.94 -0.96
N GLU A 74 -15.25 -5.70 -2.21
CA GLU A 74 -15.58 -4.36 -2.68
C GLU A 74 -16.93 -3.91 -2.09
N PRO A 75 -17.09 -2.64 -1.78
CA PRO A 75 -16.17 -1.53 -2.06
C PRO A 75 -15.07 -1.29 -1.00
N GLU A 76 -15.08 -1.98 0.14
CA GLU A 76 -14.20 -1.71 1.28
C GLU A 76 -12.73 -2.03 0.98
N LEU A 77 -12.46 -3.06 0.15
CA LEU A 77 -11.13 -3.42 -0.32
C LEU A 77 -11.13 -3.51 -1.84
N GLN A 78 -10.41 -2.60 -2.51
CA GLN A 78 -10.27 -2.58 -3.96
C GLN A 78 -8.83 -2.93 -4.35
N ILE A 79 -8.67 -3.85 -5.33
CA ILE A 79 -7.35 -4.29 -5.81
C ILE A 79 -7.20 -3.96 -7.28
N PHE A 80 -6.15 -3.20 -7.59
CA PHE A 80 -5.84 -2.77 -8.95
C PHE A 80 -4.55 -3.42 -9.46
N ARG A 81 -4.60 -3.94 -10.67
CA ARG A 81 -3.46 -4.39 -11.46
C ARG A 81 -3.52 -3.72 -12.82
N PHE A 82 -2.50 -2.99 -13.15
CA PHE A 82 -2.42 -2.28 -14.43
C PHE A 82 -1.66 -3.09 -15.48
N GLU A 83 -0.72 -3.94 -15.05
CA GLU A 83 0.03 -4.79 -15.96
C GLU A 83 -0.81 -5.91 -16.54
N LYS A 84 -0.56 -6.21 -17.81
CA LYS A 84 -1.28 -7.21 -18.60
C LYS A 84 -0.42 -8.41 -19.01
N ALA A 85 0.83 -8.47 -18.56
CA ALA A 85 1.76 -9.53 -18.93
C ALA A 85 1.34 -10.91 -18.40
N ALA A 86 1.53 -11.92 -19.24
CA ALA A 86 1.26 -13.31 -18.88
C ALA A 86 2.43 -13.96 -18.11
N CYS A 87 3.64 -13.41 -18.22
CA CYS A 87 4.87 -13.88 -17.56
C CYS A 87 5.44 -12.82 -16.60
N GLY A 88 6.53 -13.16 -15.89
CA GLY A 88 7.23 -12.23 -15.01
C GLY A 88 7.94 -11.13 -15.82
N TYR A 89 8.14 -9.95 -15.21
CA TYR A 89 8.77 -8.81 -15.89
C TYR A 89 10.18 -9.14 -16.43
N SER A 90 10.96 -9.97 -15.71
CA SER A 90 12.26 -10.45 -16.17
C SER A 90 12.22 -11.21 -17.50
N ASP A 91 11.13 -11.90 -17.75
CA ASP A 91 10.98 -12.82 -18.89
C ASP A 91 10.38 -12.14 -20.13
N LEU A 92 10.02 -10.85 -20.01
CA LEU A 92 9.44 -10.07 -21.10
C LEU A 92 10.48 -9.66 -22.13
N SER A 93 10.09 -9.68 -23.41
CA SER A 93 10.84 -9.08 -24.50
C SER A 93 10.96 -7.55 -24.35
N PRO A 94 11.93 -6.89 -25.02
CA PRO A 94 12.06 -5.43 -24.97
C PRO A 94 10.78 -4.68 -25.36
N LYS A 95 10.03 -5.17 -26.35
CA LYS A 95 8.76 -4.59 -26.79
C LYS A 95 7.68 -4.70 -25.70
N GLU A 96 7.53 -5.88 -25.10
CA GLU A 96 6.57 -6.09 -24.03
C GLU A 96 6.93 -5.26 -22.79
N LYS A 97 8.21 -5.10 -22.46
CA LYS A 97 8.66 -4.20 -21.39
C LYS A 97 8.25 -2.75 -21.65
N GLN A 98 8.35 -2.29 -22.89
CA GLN A 98 7.95 -0.94 -23.28
C GLN A 98 6.41 -0.74 -23.13
N GLU A 99 5.63 -1.75 -23.51
CA GLU A 99 4.16 -1.73 -23.30
C GLU A 99 3.80 -1.74 -21.81
N GLN A 100 4.49 -2.56 -21.00
CA GLN A 100 4.28 -2.60 -19.56
C GLN A 100 4.69 -1.31 -18.86
N MET A 101 5.69 -0.60 -19.36
CA MET A 101 6.12 0.69 -18.81
C MET A 101 4.97 1.72 -18.76
N LEU A 102 4.14 1.77 -19.80
CA LEU A 102 2.97 2.66 -19.82
C LEU A 102 1.96 2.26 -18.71
N ASN A 103 1.71 0.97 -18.56
CA ASN A 103 0.80 0.46 -17.52
C ASN A 103 1.34 0.76 -16.12
N ILE A 104 2.64 0.59 -15.90
CA ILE A 104 3.29 0.92 -14.62
C ILE A 104 3.21 2.42 -14.33
N LYS A 105 3.45 3.28 -15.33
CA LYS A 105 3.29 4.73 -15.18
C LYS A 105 1.85 5.13 -14.82
N ASN A 106 0.87 4.48 -15.41
CA ASN A 106 -0.54 4.69 -15.06
C ASN A 106 -0.83 4.25 -13.61
N ALA A 107 -0.28 3.12 -13.18
CA ALA A 107 -0.40 2.64 -11.80
C ALA A 107 0.25 3.60 -10.80
N LEU A 108 1.43 4.13 -11.10
CA LEU A 108 2.12 5.13 -10.27
C LEU A 108 1.33 6.44 -10.21
N GLY A 109 0.82 6.94 -11.36
CA GLY A 109 -0.03 8.12 -11.42
C GLY A 109 -1.31 7.96 -10.60
N TYR A 110 -1.95 6.79 -10.67
CA TYR A 110 -3.10 6.47 -9.83
C TYR A 110 -2.74 6.44 -8.34
N SER A 111 -1.65 5.76 -7.98
CA SER A 111 -1.16 5.69 -6.59
C SER A 111 -0.86 7.08 -6.03
N ARG A 112 -0.21 7.95 -6.82
CA ARG A 112 0.07 9.34 -6.44
C ARG A 112 -1.21 10.11 -6.18
N LYS A 113 -2.21 9.98 -7.06
CA LYS A 113 -3.51 10.62 -6.88
C LYS A 113 -4.18 10.16 -5.58
N VAL A 114 -4.19 8.86 -5.29
CA VAL A 114 -4.78 8.30 -4.05
C VAL A 114 -4.08 8.88 -2.83
N LEU A 115 -2.74 8.92 -2.80
CA LEU A 115 -1.94 9.45 -1.70
C LEU A 115 -2.18 10.95 -1.48
N ASP A 116 -2.19 11.73 -2.56
CA ASP A 116 -2.36 13.19 -2.50
C ASP A 116 -3.78 13.61 -2.12
N THR A 117 -4.79 12.88 -2.58
CA THR A 117 -6.21 13.21 -2.28
C THR A 117 -6.71 12.61 -0.97
N GLY A 118 -6.04 11.62 -0.40
CA GLY A 118 -6.52 10.90 0.78
C GLY A 118 -7.78 10.07 0.49
N GLN A 119 -7.86 9.45 -0.70
CA GLN A 119 -9.05 8.76 -1.18
C GLN A 119 -9.37 7.47 -0.40
N CYS A 120 -8.44 6.94 0.38
CA CYS A 120 -8.63 5.77 1.23
C CYS A 120 -7.94 5.94 2.58
N ASP A 121 -8.26 5.07 3.54
CA ASP A 121 -7.61 5.05 4.86
C ASP A 121 -6.29 4.28 4.85
N LEU A 122 -6.18 3.26 3.97
CA LEU A 122 -5.00 2.43 3.80
C LEU A 122 -4.71 2.21 2.31
N LEU A 123 -3.52 2.62 1.87
CA LEU A 123 -2.98 2.26 0.57
C LEU A 123 -1.91 1.17 0.72
N ILE A 124 -1.98 0.13 -0.10
CA ILE A 124 -0.97 -0.93 -0.21
C ILE A 124 -0.34 -0.85 -1.60
N LEU A 125 0.98 -0.65 -1.66
CA LEU A 125 1.78 -0.70 -2.90
C LEU A 125 2.58 -2.00 -2.90
N ASP A 126 2.01 -3.04 -3.49
CA ASP A 126 2.59 -4.39 -3.50
C ASP A 126 3.63 -4.56 -4.61
N GLU A 127 4.83 -5.00 -4.25
CA GLU A 127 6.03 -5.16 -5.08
C GLU A 127 6.56 -3.82 -5.65
N ILE A 128 6.34 -2.71 -4.96
CA ILE A 128 6.79 -1.37 -5.41
C ILE A 128 8.33 -1.26 -5.48
N PHE A 129 9.07 -1.89 -4.56
CA PHE A 129 10.54 -1.87 -4.57
C PHE A 129 11.10 -2.59 -5.79
N GLY A 130 10.37 -3.55 -6.37
CA GLY A 130 10.75 -4.18 -7.62
C GLY A 130 10.86 -3.19 -8.79
N LEU A 131 10.15 -2.06 -8.76
CA LEU A 131 10.29 -1.02 -9.78
C LEU A 131 11.66 -0.34 -9.70
N VAL A 132 12.19 -0.16 -8.49
CA VAL A 132 13.56 0.36 -8.26
C VAL A 132 14.59 -0.71 -8.64
N ASP A 133 14.38 -1.97 -8.22
CA ASP A 133 15.28 -3.10 -8.53
C ASP A 133 15.47 -3.30 -10.05
N TYR A 134 14.42 -3.06 -10.84
CA TYR A 134 14.47 -3.16 -12.31
C TYR A 134 14.79 -1.82 -13.02
N ASN A 135 15.17 -0.77 -12.28
CA ASN A 135 15.45 0.58 -12.81
C ASN A 135 14.28 1.15 -13.65
N ILE A 136 13.03 0.84 -13.27
CA ILE A 136 11.82 1.38 -13.90
C ILE A 136 11.53 2.77 -13.35
N ILE A 137 11.78 2.97 -12.05
CA ILE A 137 11.77 4.27 -11.38
C ILE A 137 13.07 4.43 -10.58
N THR A 138 13.43 5.66 -10.29
CA THR A 138 14.54 5.97 -9.37
C THR A 138 14.07 5.94 -7.92
N ILE A 139 15.02 5.94 -6.98
CA ILE A 139 14.69 6.04 -5.55
C ILE A 139 14.08 7.40 -5.23
N GLU A 140 14.55 8.47 -5.88
CA GLU A 140 14.01 9.82 -5.72
C GLU A 140 12.54 9.87 -6.16
N GLU A 141 12.19 9.24 -7.28
CA GLU A 141 10.80 9.14 -7.76
C GLU A 141 9.91 8.37 -6.77
N LEU A 142 10.44 7.32 -6.13
CA LEU A 142 9.72 6.59 -5.08
C LEU A 142 9.54 7.45 -3.83
N MET A 143 10.57 8.18 -3.39
CA MET A 143 10.49 9.07 -2.24
C MET A 143 9.52 10.22 -2.49
N ASP A 144 9.52 10.80 -3.70
CA ASP A 144 8.56 11.83 -4.12
C ASP A 144 7.10 11.30 -4.15
N LEU A 145 6.92 10.01 -4.46
CA LEU A 145 5.61 9.37 -4.39
C LEU A 145 5.14 9.22 -2.93
N ILE A 146 6.03 8.81 -2.03
CA ILE A 146 5.72 8.64 -0.61
C ILE A 146 5.45 10.00 0.06
N ALA A 147 6.21 11.03 -0.30
CA ALA A 147 6.13 12.37 0.30
C ALA A 147 4.77 13.06 0.14
N VAL A 148 3.97 12.69 -0.86
CA VAL A 148 2.61 13.26 -1.06
C VAL A 148 1.53 12.56 -0.22
N LYS A 149 1.90 11.55 0.59
CA LYS A 149 0.96 10.83 1.48
C LYS A 149 0.31 11.80 2.47
N LYS A 150 -1.01 11.76 2.58
CA LYS A 150 -1.72 12.49 3.64
C LYS A 150 -1.41 11.89 5.02
N ASP A 151 -1.22 12.75 6.02
CA ASP A 151 -0.87 12.32 7.39
C ASP A 151 -1.86 11.31 7.97
N SER A 152 -3.13 11.38 7.62
CA SER A 152 -4.16 10.50 8.13
C SER A 152 -4.24 9.12 7.46
N MET A 153 -3.44 8.87 6.41
CA MET A 153 -3.46 7.61 5.68
C MET A 153 -2.39 6.64 6.18
N ASP A 154 -2.74 5.37 6.30
CA ASP A 154 -1.77 4.29 6.42
C ASP A 154 -1.22 3.91 5.04
N LEU A 155 0.07 3.60 4.96
CA LEU A 155 0.75 3.15 3.75
C LEU A 155 1.52 1.87 4.02
N ILE A 156 1.29 0.84 3.21
CA ILE A 156 2.05 -0.41 3.24
C ILE A 156 2.84 -0.54 1.93
N LEU A 157 4.13 -0.76 2.05
CA LEU A 157 5.05 -0.97 0.93
C LEU A 157 5.61 -2.39 0.97
N THR A 158 5.67 -3.06 -0.17
CA THR A 158 6.31 -4.38 -0.24
C THR A 158 7.32 -4.48 -1.36
N GLY A 159 8.29 -5.39 -1.22
CA GLY A 159 9.26 -5.74 -2.26
C GLY A 159 10.37 -6.65 -1.74
N ARG A 160 11.41 -6.86 -2.54
CA ARG A 160 12.52 -7.76 -2.17
C ARG A 160 13.61 -7.02 -1.43
N ASN A 161 14.10 -5.96 -2.01
CA ASN A 161 15.16 -5.13 -1.46
C ASN A 161 14.53 -3.86 -0.89
N LEU A 162 14.83 -3.54 0.34
CA LEU A 162 14.37 -2.30 0.97
C LEU A 162 15.42 -1.23 0.77
N PRO A 163 15.11 -0.13 0.04
CA PRO A 163 15.99 1.02 -0.03
C PRO A 163 16.19 1.66 1.34
N GLU A 164 17.42 2.13 1.63
CA GLU A 164 17.75 2.71 2.93
C GLU A 164 16.94 3.98 3.21
N GLU A 165 16.72 4.80 2.20
CA GLU A 165 15.92 6.03 2.29
C GLU A 165 14.48 5.75 2.73
N VAL A 166 13.90 4.63 2.28
CA VAL A 166 12.56 4.20 2.71
C VAL A 166 12.61 3.65 4.14
N ARG A 167 13.69 2.95 4.51
CA ARG A 167 13.90 2.43 5.86
C ARG A 167 13.90 3.55 6.91
N GLU A 168 14.55 4.68 6.59
CA GLU A 168 14.68 5.82 7.48
C GLU A 168 13.34 6.49 7.81
N ILE A 169 12.36 6.41 6.91
CA ILE A 169 11.03 7.04 7.09
C ILE A 169 9.94 6.05 7.49
N ALA A 170 10.24 4.75 7.51
CA ALA A 170 9.26 3.72 7.88
C ALA A 170 9.06 3.64 9.39
N ASP A 171 7.81 3.60 9.84
CA ASP A 171 7.44 3.42 11.25
C ASP A 171 7.60 1.96 11.70
N CYS A 172 7.50 1.01 10.76
CA CYS A 172 7.63 -0.42 11.00
C CYS A 172 8.23 -1.14 9.79
N VAL A 173 9.23 -2.00 10.05
CA VAL A 173 9.94 -2.78 9.03
C VAL A 173 9.98 -4.25 9.43
#